data_fe5139e2e75756456327258232f2fd99
#
_entry.id   fe5139e2e75756456327258232f2fd99
#
_cell.length_a   1.000
_cell.length_b   1.000
_cell.length_c   1.000
_cell.angle_alpha   90.00
_cell.angle_beta   90.00
_cell.angle_gamma   90.00
#
_symmetry.space_group_name_H-M   'P 1'
#
loop_
_entity.id
_entity.type
_entity.pdbx_description
1 polymer ?
#
loop_
_entity_poly.entity_id
_entity_poly.type
_entity_poly.pdbx_seq_one_letter_code
_entity_poly.pdbx_strand_id
1 'polypeptide(L)'
;MFQYHCLNPIAEKGLGLFDEEYKKSEDLQECDAVLVRSAKMHDMELPESVKVIARAGAGVNNIPVKDCAEKGVVVFNTPGANANGVKELVLAGMLLASRDIVGGIEWVAKEKDQEDIDKLAEKQKKQFAGCEIMGKKLGIIGLGAIGAMVANAASALGMEVYGYDPYISIDAAWNLSRTIKHIKSLDEIYSQCDYITIHVPLLDSTKEMINKEALDKMKDGVVLLNFARDLLVDEDALIESLDSGKVKKYVTDFANHTVAGHKGILVTPHLGASTEESEENCAVMAVKEVRDFLENGNIKNSVNFPNCDMGTCVAVGRIAICHKNIPNMISQFTKILGAEGLNIADMTNKSKGEYAYTLIDLESAASREALDELKAIEGVSRVRVVK
;
A
#
# COMPACT_ATOMS: atom_id res chain seq x y z
N MET A 1 15.64 6.61 25.96
CA MET A 1 14.26 6.05 26.04
C MET A 1 13.41 6.84 25.07
N PHE A 2 12.83 6.17 24.07
CA PHE A 2 11.95 6.81 23.08
C PHE A 2 10.50 6.81 23.56
N GLN A 3 9.74 7.82 23.16
CA GLN A 3 8.31 7.89 23.46
C GLN A 3 7.49 7.78 22.17
N TYR A 4 6.40 7.02 22.20
CA TYR A 4 5.47 6.89 21.07
C TYR A 4 4.02 7.14 21.48
N HIS A 5 3.25 7.69 20.55
CA HIS A 5 1.81 7.95 20.72
C HIS A 5 1.01 7.20 19.65
N CYS A 6 -0.16 6.68 20.02
CA CYS A 6 -1.09 6.00 19.11
C CYS A 6 -2.35 6.84 18.94
N LEU A 7 -2.59 7.36 17.74
CA LEU A 7 -3.82 8.13 17.42
C LEU A 7 -5.07 7.25 17.24
N ASN A 8 -4.86 5.94 17.06
CA ASN A 8 -5.90 4.92 16.95
C ASN A 8 -5.47 3.68 17.75
N PRO A 9 -6.38 2.77 18.07
CA PRO A 9 -5.98 1.42 18.47
C PRO A 9 -5.07 0.78 17.42
N ILE A 10 -3.91 0.31 17.85
CA ILE A 10 -2.92 -0.43 17.06
C ILE A 10 -2.81 -1.83 17.66
N ALA A 11 -2.73 -2.87 16.81
CA ALA A 11 -2.71 -4.25 17.27
C ALA A 11 -1.52 -4.53 18.21
N GLU A 12 -1.82 -5.16 19.36
CA GLU A 12 -0.85 -5.48 20.41
C GLU A 12 0.33 -6.31 19.90
N LYS A 13 0.12 -7.16 18.89
CA LYS A 13 1.19 -7.93 18.26
C LYS A 13 2.29 -7.05 17.67
N GLY A 14 1.93 -5.87 17.17
CA GLY A 14 2.89 -4.87 16.71
C GLY A 14 3.51 -4.12 17.89
N LEU A 15 2.69 -3.60 18.81
CA LEU A 15 3.16 -2.82 19.96
C LEU A 15 4.09 -3.63 20.88
N GLY A 16 3.86 -4.94 21.02
CA GLY A 16 4.71 -5.84 21.79
C GLY A 16 6.14 -6.02 21.22
N LEU A 17 6.45 -5.45 20.06
CA LEU A 17 7.82 -5.40 19.54
C LEU A 17 8.63 -4.22 20.09
N PHE A 18 7.99 -3.25 20.72
CA PHE A 18 8.68 -2.23 21.50
C PHE A 18 9.19 -2.84 22.81
N ASP A 19 10.46 -2.67 23.06
CA ASP A 19 11.12 -3.12 24.29
C ASP A 19 11.15 -2.03 25.37
N GLU A 20 11.96 -2.23 26.41
CA GLU A 20 12.09 -1.32 27.56
C GLU A 20 12.63 0.08 27.20
N GLU A 21 13.22 0.24 26.00
CA GLU A 21 13.68 1.54 25.51
C GLU A 21 12.54 2.41 24.95
N TYR A 22 11.34 1.85 24.84
CA TYR A 22 10.16 2.52 24.32
C TYR A 22 9.07 2.67 25.38
N LYS A 23 8.48 3.85 25.47
CA LYS A 23 7.37 4.13 26.37
C LYS A 23 6.20 4.74 25.61
N LYS A 24 5.01 4.17 25.79
CA LYS A 24 3.78 4.80 25.30
C LYS A 24 3.48 6.06 26.11
N SER A 25 3.19 7.15 25.44
CA SER A 25 2.77 8.42 26.02
C SER A 25 1.38 8.81 25.53
N GLU A 26 0.58 9.38 26.41
CA GLU A 26 -0.70 9.99 26.05
C GLU A 26 -0.50 11.46 25.62
N ASP A 27 0.64 12.07 25.91
CA ASP A 27 1.00 13.43 25.51
C ASP A 27 1.83 13.40 24.22
N LEU A 28 1.27 13.96 23.16
CA LEU A 28 1.92 14.08 21.85
C LEU A 28 3.16 14.99 21.90
N GLN A 29 3.21 15.97 22.81
CA GLN A 29 4.28 16.96 22.89
C GLN A 29 5.65 16.37 23.24
N GLU A 30 5.66 15.21 23.87
CA GLU A 30 6.91 14.54 24.30
C GLU A 30 7.30 13.37 23.39
N CYS A 31 6.53 13.09 22.33
CA CYS A 31 6.71 11.88 21.55
C CYS A 31 7.75 12.01 20.44
N ASP A 32 8.53 10.96 20.25
CA ASP A 32 9.45 10.77 19.12
C ASP A 32 8.72 10.20 17.90
N ALA A 33 7.72 9.36 18.11
CA ALA A 33 7.00 8.61 17.09
C ALA A 33 5.48 8.68 17.26
N VAL A 34 4.78 8.70 16.13
CA VAL A 34 3.32 8.61 16.08
C VAL A 34 2.91 7.39 15.25
N LEU A 35 2.09 6.52 15.84
CA LEU A 35 1.44 5.42 15.14
C LEU A 35 -0.01 5.81 14.82
N VAL A 36 -0.41 5.63 13.57
CA VAL A 36 -1.76 6.00 13.10
C VAL A 36 -2.31 4.94 12.15
N ARG A 37 -3.62 4.78 12.12
CA ARG A 37 -4.34 3.94 11.15
C ARG A 37 -5.28 4.77 10.29
N SER A 38 -6.33 5.34 10.87
CA SER A 38 -7.39 6.05 10.15
C SER A 38 -7.62 7.47 10.62
N ALA A 39 -7.04 7.91 11.74
CA ALA A 39 -7.20 9.28 12.23
C ALA A 39 -6.70 10.30 11.22
N LYS A 40 -7.47 11.38 11.03
CA LYS A 40 -7.08 12.50 10.17
C LYS A 40 -6.06 13.38 10.89
N MET A 41 -4.96 13.69 10.23
CA MET A 41 -3.85 14.46 10.79
C MET A 41 -3.67 15.84 10.14
N HIS A 42 -4.49 16.18 9.13
CA HIS A 42 -4.33 17.46 8.39
C HIS A 42 -4.52 18.71 9.25
N ASP A 43 -5.38 18.62 10.28
CA ASP A 43 -5.67 19.73 11.18
C ASP A 43 -4.87 19.64 12.50
N MET A 44 -3.89 18.71 12.58
CA MET A 44 -3.08 18.51 13.78
C MET A 44 -1.77 19.29 13.70
N GLU A 45 -1.47 20.02 14.77
CA GLU A 45 -0.16 20.62 14.93
C GLU A 45 0.84 19.59 15.47
N LEU A 46 1.84 19.24 14.66
CA LEU A 46 2.88 18.28 15.04
C LEU A 46 3.97 18.98 15.83
N PRO A 47 4.27 18.52 17.06
CA PRO A 47 5.36 19.04 17.87
C PRO A 47 6.73 18.79 17.22
N GLU A 48 7.73 19.63 17.57
CA GLU A 48 9.11 19.45 17.10
C GLU A 48 9.74 18.14 17.57
N SER A 49 9.29 17.58 18.69
CA SER A 49 9.74 16.28 19.23
C SER A 49 9.50 15.14 18.27
N VAL A 50 8.40 15.16 17.51
CA VAL A 50 8.02 14.09 16.57
C VAL A 50 9.01 14.03 15.42
N LYS A 51 9.60 12.85 15.24
CA LYS A 51 10.62 12.54 14.21
C LYS A 51 10.05 11.65 13.12
N VAL A 52 9.06 10.83 13.47
CA VAL A 52 8.52 9.80 12.59
C VAL A 52 7.02 9.58 12.81
N ILE A 53 6.31 9.37 11.71
CA ILE A 53 4.93 8.92 11.71
C ILE A 53 4.89 7.60 10.95
N ALA A 54 4.30 6.55 11.54
CA ALA A 54 4.10 5.29 10.85
C ALA A 54 2.60 4.96 10.76
N ARG A 55 2.12 4.82 9.54
CA ARG A 55 0.75 4.40 9.29
C ARG A 55 0.66 2.88 9.20
N ALA A 56 -0.10 2.26 10.10
CA ALA A 56 -0.48 0.85 9.98
C ALA A 56 -1.51 0.68 8.84
N GLY A 57 -1.03 0.66 7.59
CA GLY A 57 -1.81 0.57 6.37
C GLY A 57 -1.09 1.14 5.15
N ALA A 58 -1.54 0.81 3.94
CA ALA A 58 -0.86 1.16 2.70
C ALA A 58 -1.09 2.60 2.21
N GLY A 59 -2.32 3.14 2.34
CA GLY A 59 -2.62 4.52 1.91
C GLY A 59 -2.12 5.55 2.93
N VAL A 60 -1.97 6.84 2.54
CA VAL A 60 -1.51 7.92 3.45
C VAL A 60 -2.28 9.22 3.28
N ASN A 61 -3.47 9.15 2.69
CA ASN A 61 -4.33 10.30 2.42
C ASN A 61 -4.87 11.01 3.67
N ASN A 62 -4.72 10.42 4.84
CA ASN A 62 -5.06 11.01 6.14
C ASN A 62 -3.89 11.74 6.82
N ILE A 63 -2.70 11.78 6.20
CA ILE A 63 -1.47 12.39 6.75
C ILE A 63 -1.03 13.54 5.85
N PRO A 64 -0.66 14.72 6.39
CA PRO A 64 -0.12 15.85 5.61
C PRO A 64 1.36 15.58 5.24
N VAL A 65 1.57 14.68 4.27
CA VAL A 65 2.88 14.13 3.91
C VAL A 65 3.89 15.20 3.51
N LYS A 66 3.44 16.25 2.78
CA LYS A 66 4.30 17.35 2.34
C LYS A 66 4.78 18.20 3.52
N ASP A 67 3.86 18.59 4.40
CA ASP A 67 4.18 19.40 5.58
C ASP A 67 5.13 18.63 6.53
N CYS A 68 4.94 17.30 6.64
CA CYS A 68 5.85 16.43 7.37
C CYS A 68 7.27 16.49 6.77
N ALA A 69 7.40 16.42 5.44
CA ALA A 69 8.70 16.49 4.78
C ALA A 69 9.40 17.84 5.02
N GLU A 70 8.67 18.94 4.96
CA GLU A 70 9.20 20.29 5.24
C GLU A 70 9.73 20.43 6.68
N LYS A 71 9.09 19.74 7.64
CA LYS A 71 9.52 19.67 9.05
C LYS A 71 10.56 18.59 9.32
N GLY A 72 11.01 17.85 8.32
CA GLY A 72 11.93 16.71 8.50
C GLY A 72 11.35 15.57 9.31
N VAL A 73 10.03 15.37 9.26
CA VAL A 73 9.33 14.23 9.86
C VAL A 73 9.17 13.13 8.80
N VAL A 74 9.74 11.96 9.07
CA VAL A 74 9.64 10.81 8.15
C VAL A 74 8.29 10.15 8.29
N VAL A 75 7.61 9.89 7.18
CA VAL A 75 6.32 9.21 7.14
C VAL A 75 6.47 7.85 6.50
N PHE A 76 6.17 6.80 7.26
CA PHE A 76 6.11 5.42 6.78
C PHE A 76 4.67 4.97 6.51
N ASN A 77 4.52 4.06 5.58
CA ASN A 77 3.34 3.23 5.42
C ASN A 77 3.76 1.76 5.36
N THR A 78 2.81 0.84 5.38
CA THR A 78 3.09 -0.61 5.43
C THR A 78 2.68 -1.30 4.12
N PRO A 79 3.43 -1.09 3.01
CA PRO A 79 3.06 -1.65 1.73
C PRO A 79 3.18 -3.17 1.74
N GLY A 80 2.12 -3.83 1.29
CA GLY A 80 2.09 -5.30 1.20
C GLY A 80 1.77 -6.05 2.49
N ALA A 81 1.75 -5.39 3.66
CA ALA A 81 1.42 -6.06 4.92
C ALA A 81 0.00 -6.65 4.95
N ASN A 82 -0.93 -6.02 4.24
CA ASN A 82 -2.32 -6.46 4.07
C ASN A 82 -2.58 -7.22 2.76
N ALA A 83 -1.54 -7.53 1.99
CA ALA A 83 -1.70 -8.07 0.63
C ALA A 83 -2.45 -9.42 0.60
N ASN A 84 -2.29 -10.25 1.63
CA ASN A 84 -2.98 -11.53 1.70
C ASN A 84 -4.50 -11.35 1.88
N GLY A 85 -4.94 -10.45 2.75
CA GLY A 85 -6.38 -10.16 2.93
C GLY A 85 -7.01 -9.67 1.63
N VAL A 86 -6.36 -8.73 0.92
CA VAL A 86 -6.85 -8.26 -0.38
C VAL A 86 -6.88 -9.39 -1.42
N LYS A 87 -5.84 -10.23 -1.49
CA LYS A 87 -5.82 -11.41 -2.38
C LYS A 87 -7.02 -12.31 -2.13
N GLU A 88 -7.35 -12.59 -0.88
CA GLU A 88 -8.48 -13.46 -0.53
C GLU A 88 -9.82 -12.84 -0.95
N LEU A 89 -9.99 -11.53 -0.76
CA LEU A 89 -11.19 -10.84 -1.22
C LEU A 89 -11.30 -10.82 -2.75
N VAL A 90 -10.20 -10.68 -3.49
CA VAL A 90 -10.17 -10.80 -4.97
C VAL A 90 -10.63 -12.18 -5.41
N LEU A 91 -10.13 -13.25 -4.78
CA LEU A 91 -10.54 -14.63 -5.08
C LEU A 91 -12.03 -14.85 -4.78
N ALA A 92 -12.50 -14.39 -3.63
CA ALA A 92 -13.91 -14.40 -3.29
C ALA A 92 -14.75 -13.65 -4.34
N GLY A 93 -14.34 -12.46 -4.73
CA GLY A 93 -14.98 -11.65 -5.76
C GLY A 93 -15.06 -12.37 -7.12
N MET A 94 -13.99 -13.04 -7.55
CA MET A 94 -14.00 -13.86 -8.78
C MET A 94 -15.03 -14.99 -8.70
N LEU A 95 -15.10 -15.70 -7.58
CA LEU A 95 -16.04 -16.80 -7.40
C LEU A 95 -17.49 -16.32 -7.33
N LEU A 96 -17.75 -15.21 -6.65
CA LEU A 96 -19.07 -14.58 -6.58
C LEU A 96 -19.53 -14.02 -7.94
N ALA A 97 -18.61 -13.51 -8.76
CA ALA A 97 -18.91 -13.04 -10.11
C ALA A 97 -19.17 -14.20 -11.08
N SER A 98 -18.62 -15.37 -10.82
CA SER A 98 -18.75 -16.56 -11.66
C SER A 98 -20.11 -17.25 -11.53
N ARG A 99 -20.68 -17.24 -10.33
CA ARG A 99 -22.00 -17.84 -9.98
C ARG A 99 -22.78 -16.87 -9.09
N ASP A 100 -24.08 -16.81 -9.26
CA ASP A 100 -24.93 -15.94 -8.44
C ASP A 100 -25.19 -16.55 -7.04
N ILE A 101 -24.10 -16.66 -6.25
CA ILE A 101 -24.15 -17.24 -4.91
C ILE A 101 -24.93 -16.33 -3.97
N VAL A 102 -24.73 -15.00 -4.08
CA VAL A 102 -25.43 -14.02 -3.22
C VAL A 102 -26.93 -14.06 -3.50
N GLY A 103 -27.35 -13.95 -4.76
CA GLY A 103 -28.75 -14.06 -5.12
C GLY A 103 -29.37 -15.39 -4.71
N GLY A 104 -28.63 -16.50 -4.80
CA GLY A 104 -29.07 -17.81 -4.30
C GLY A 104 -29.30 -17.83 -2.78
N ILE A 105 -28.40 -17.25 -2.00
CA ILE A 105 -28.54 -17.14 -0.53
C ILE A 105 -29.75 -16.26 -0.17
N GLU A 106 -29.88 -15.11 -0.80
CA GLU A 106 -31.01 -14.17 -0.55
C GLU A 106 -32.34 -14.82 -0.91
N TRP A 107 -32.39 -15.55 -2.05
CA TRP A 107 -33.57 -16.26 -2.48
C TRP A 107 -33.99 -17.34 -1.46
N VAL A 108 -33.05 -18.17 -0.99
CA VAL A 108 -33.35 -19.22 0.04
C VAL A 108 -33.86 -18.56 1.32
N ALA A 109 -33.25 -17.46 1.76
CA ALA A 109 -33.67 -16.74 2.95
C ALA A 109 -35.09 -16.17 2.80
N LYS A 110 -35.45 -15.70 1.60
CA LYS A 110 -36.79 -15.17 1.28
C LYS A 110 -37.87 -16.24 1.30
N GLU A 111 -37.56 -17.41 0.76
CA GLU A 111 -38.49 -18.53 0.62
C GLU A 111 -38.54 -19.46 1.87
N LYS A 112 -37.92 -19.09 2.99
CA LYS A 112 -37.74 -19.91 4.21
C LYS A 112 -39.03 -20.50 4.79
N ASP A 113 -40.17 -19.84 4.58
CA ASP A 113 -41.47 -20.25 5.14
C ASP A 113 -42.27 -21.18 4.19
N GLN A 114 -41.70 -21.57 3.05
CA GLN A 114 -42.33 -22.55 2.13
C GLN A 114 -42.17 -23.97 2.66
N GLU A 115 -43.27 -24.72 2.78
CA GLU A 115 -43.25 -26.11 3.30
C GLU A 115 -42.39 -27.07 2.46
N ASP A 116 -42.35 -26.88 1.12
CA ASP A 116 -41.61 -27.70 0.16
C ASP A 116 -40.36 -26.99 -0.37
N ILE A 117 -39.64 -26.23 0.47
CA ILE A 117 -38.48 -25.40 0.04
C ILE A 117 -37.39 -26.21 -0.61
N ASP A 118 -37.17 -27.48 -0.19
CA ASP A 118 -36.25 -28.43 -0.77
C ASP A 118 -36.55 -28.72 -2.25
N LYS A 119 -37.81 -29.01 -2.55
CA LYS A 119 -38.29 -29.28 -3.93
C LYS A 119 -38.26 -27.99 -4.78
N LEU A 120 -38.65 -26.87 -4.16
CA LEU A 120 -38.62 -25.56 -4.82
C LEU A 120 -37.20 -25.17 -5.18
N ALA A 121 -36.22 -25.38 -4.30
CA ALA A 121 -34.80 -25.13 -4.56
C ALA A 121 -34.26 -25.93 -5.75
N GLU A 122 -34.56 -27.25 -5.80
CA GLU A 122 -34.17 -28.09 -6.93
C GLU A 122 -34.77 -27.61 -8.27
N LYS A 123 -36.00 -27.13 -8.26
CA LYS A 123 -36.67 -26.59 -9.44
C LYS A 123 -36.11 -25.26 -9.90
N GLN A 124 -35.69 -24.39 -8.95
CA GLN A 124 -35.30 -23.03 -9.22
C GLN A 124 -33.77 -22.80 -9.33
N LYS A 125 -32.94 -23.75 -8.88
CA LYS A 125 -31.47 -23.62 -8.83
C LYS A 125 -30.82 -23.16 -10.13
N LYS A 126 -31.44 -23.43 -11.29
CA LYS A 126 -30.91 -23.06 -12.62
C LYS A 126 -30.77 -21.54 -12.79
N GLN A 127 -31.59 -20.73 -12.11
CA GLN A 127 -31.52 -19.27 -12.22
C GLN A 127 -30.23 -18.68 -11.61
N PHE A 128 -29.58 -19.41 -10.69
CA PHE A 128 -28.34 -19.02 -10.03
C PHE A 128 -27.11 -19.70 -10.64
N ALA A 129 -27.29 -20.48 -11.71
CA ALA A 129 -26.20 -21.17 -12.38
C ALA A 129 -25.21 -20.19 -13.01
N GLY A 130 -23.95 -20.57 -13.03
CA GLY A 130 -22.89 -19.77 -13.64
C GLY A 130 -21.85 -20.62 -14.35
N CYS A 131 -20.59 -20.23 -14.25
CA CYS A 131 -19.47 -20.91 -14.88
C CYS A 131 -18.37 -21.22 -13.86
N GLU A 132 -17.47 -22.12 -14.21
CA GLU A 132 -16.25 -22.40 -13.49
C GLU A 132 -15.14 -21.44 -13.92
N ILE A 133 -14.19 -21.17 -13.01
CA ILE A 133 -13.01 -20.33 -13.31
C ILE A 133 -11.86 -21.14 -13.89
N MET A 134 -11.83 -22.48 -13.68
CA MET A 134 -10.81 -23.36 -14.25
C MET A 134 -10.74 -23.24 -15.77
N GLY A 135 -9.54 -23.10 -16.31
CA GLY A 135 -9.29 -22.93 -17.74
C GLY A 135 -9.68 -21.56 -18.30
N LYS A 136 -10.22 -20.64 -17.47
CA LYS A 136 -10.49 -19.25 -17.89
C LYS A 136 -9.19 -18.43 -17.80
N LYS A 137 -9.12 -17.38 -18.63
CA LYS A 137 -7.99 -16.48 -18.69
C LYS A 137 -8.18 -15.31 -17.73
N LEU A 138 -7.24 -15.13 -16.81
CA LEU A 138 -7.18 -13.99 -15.90
C LEU A 138 -6.08 -13.02 -16.31
N GLY A 139 -6.44 -11.80 -16.64
CA GLY A 139 -5.52 -10.68 -16.82
C GLY A 139 -5.28 -9.96 -15.49
N ILE A 140 -4.02 -9.74 -15.14
CA ILE A 140 -3.63 -9.01 -13.94
C ILE A 140 -2.84 -7.77 -14.36
N ILE A 141 -3.36 -6.60 -14.02
CA ILE A 141 -2.73 -5.31 -14.28
C ILE A 141 -2.08 -4.82 -12.99
N GLY A 142 -0.75 -4.87 -12.93
CA GLY A 142 0.06 -4.62 -11.74
C GLY A 142 0.42 -5.92 -11.00
N LEU A 143 1.71 -6.25 -10.96
CA LEU A 143 2.29 -7.44 -10.32
C LEU A 143 3.09 -7.09 -9.07
N GLY A 144 2.65 -6.06 -8.34
CA GLY A 144 3.16 -5.75 -7.00
C GLY A 144 2.77 -6.81 -5.97
N ALA A 145 2.87 -6.49 -4.68
CA ALA A 145 2.63 -7.45 -3.59
C ALA A 145 1.29 -8.19 -3.70
N ILE A 146 0.19 -7.49 -4.01
CA ILE A 146 -1.15 -8.08 -4.14
C ILE A 146 -1.25 -8.86 -5.46
N GLY A 147 -0.93 -8.22 -6.60
CA GLY A 147 -1.12 -8.84 -7.91
C GLY A 147 -0.31 -10.11 -8.09
N ALA A 148 0.91 -10.20 -7.57
CA ALA A 148 1.72 -11.41 -7.60
C ALA A 148 1.09 -12.56 -6.77
N MET A 149 0.54 -12.25 -5.60
CA MET A 149 -0.16 -13.23 -4.77
C MET A 149 -1.45 -13.73 -5.44
N VAL A 150 -2.23 -12.83 -6.06
CA VAL A 150 -3.43 -13.18 -6.83
C VAL A 150 -3.06 -14.04 -8.03
N ALA A 151 -1.99 -13.69 -8.76
CA ALA A 151 -1.50 -14.45 -9.91
C ALA A 151 -1.17 -15.90 -9.55
N ASN A 152 -0.41 -16.09 -8.48
CA ASN A 152 -0.04 -17.43 -8.01
C ASN A 152 -1.26 -18.23 -7.55
N ALA A 153 -2.17 -17.61 -6.78
CA ALA A 153 -3.37 -18.27 -6.28
C ALA A 153 -4.34 -18.66 -7.42
N ALA A 154 -4.57 -17.78 -8.38
CA ALA A 154 -5.42 -18.04 -9.54
C ALA A 154 -4.83 -19.16 -10.43
N SER A 155 -3.50 -19.17 -10.60
CA SER A 155 -2.81 -20.26 -11.31
C SER A 155 -3.01 -21.62 -10.59
N ALA A 156 -2.93 -21.64 -9.25
CA ALA A 156 -3.20 -22.83 -8.45
C ALA A 156 -4.66 -23.30 -8.54
N LEU A 157 -5.60 -22.40 -8.79
CA LEU A 157 -7.02 -22.72 -9.06
C LEU A 157 -7.28 -23.16 -10.52
N GLY A 158 -6.23 -23.31 -11.34
CA GLY A 158 -6.32 -23.80 -12.70
C GLY A 158 -6.70 -22.75 -13.75
N MET A 159 -6.58 -21.46 -13.44
CA MET A 159 -6.74 -20.40 -14.44
C MET A 159 -5.47 -20.23 -15.29
N GLU A 160 -5.63 -19.77 -16.53
CA GLU A 160 -4.51 -19.26 -17.33
C GLU A 160 -4.25 -17.79 -16.98
N VAL A 161 -3.11 -17.51 -16.37
CA VAL A 161 -2.80 -16.16 -15.84
C VAL A 161 -1.90 -15.39 -16.78
N TYR A 162 -2.30 -14.16 -17.09
CA TYR A 162 -1.62 -13.18 -17.92
C TYR A 162 -1.32 -11.95 -17.08
N GLY A 163 -0.04 -11.64 -16.89
CA GLY A 163 0.39 -10.53 -16.03
C GLY A 163 1.02 -9.39 -16.84
N TYR A 164 0.58 -8.17 -16.58
CA TYR A 164 1.15 -6.94 -17.12
C TYR A 164 1.62 -6.03 -16.00
N ASP A 165 2.92 -5.73 -15.97
CA ASP A 165 3.51 -4.72 -15.11
C ASP A 165 4.83 -4.23 -15.73
N PRO A 166 4.88 -2.99 -16.28
CA PRO A 166 6.09 -2.44 -16.88
C PRO A 166 7.16 -2.03 -15.87
N TYR A 167 6.84 -2.03 -14.57
CA TYR A 167 7.72 -1.59 -13.48
C TYR A 167 8.01 -2.70 -12.46
N ILE A 168 7.73 -3.96 -12.82
CA ILE A 168 7.93 -5.09 -11.90
C ILE A 168 9.36 -5.12 -11.38
N SER A 169 9.51 -5.24 -10.06
CA SER A 169 10.82 -5.44 -9.45
C SER A 169 11.35 -6.86 -9.68
N ILE A 170 12.65 -7.01 -9.64
CA ILE A 170 13.30 -8.34 -9.76
C ILE A 170 12.77 -9.28 -8.67
N ASP A 171 12.66 -8.80 -7.42
CA ASP A 171 12.17 -9.60 -6.29
C ASP A 171 10.71 -10.04 -6.48
N ALA A 172 9.85 -9.16 -6.99
CA ALA A 172 8.47 -9.51 -7.30
C ALA A 172 8.40 -10.55 -8.41
N ALA A 173 9.22 -10.42 -9.45
CA ALA A 173 9.29 -11.39 -10.56
C ALA A 173 9.76 -12.77 -10.10
N TRP A 174 10.72 -12.86 -9.17
CA TRP A 174 11.17 -14.14 -8.58
C TRP A 174 10.10 -14.86 -7.78
N ASN A 175 9.09 -14.15 -7.27
CA ASN A 175 7.98 -14.71 -6.51
C ASN A 175 6.82 -15.20 -7.39
N LEU A 176 6.88 -15.00 -8.71
CA LEU A 176 5.85 -15.44 -9.64
C LEU A 176 6.04 -16.91 -10.07
N SER A 177 4.94 -17.64 -10.15
CA SER A 177 4.92 -18.98 -10.77
C SER A 177 5.36 -18.90 -12.24
N ARG A 178 6.13 -19.89 -12.68
CA ARG A 178 6.58 -20.01 -14.07
C ARG A 178 5.47 -20.19 -15.10
N THR A 179 4.27 -20.54 -14.64
CA THR A 179 3.08 -20.70 -15.48
C THR A 179 2.43 -19.38 -15.87
N ILE A 180 2.78 -18.27 -15.18
CA ILE A 180 2.23 -16.94 -15.44
C ILE A 180 2.87 -16.38 -16.71
N LYS A 181 2.02 -15.97 -17.66
CA LYS A 181 2.45 -15.43 -18.95
C LYS A 181 2.69 -13.93 -18.81
N HIS A 182 3.92 -13.49 -19.05
CA HIS A 182 4.27 -12.07 -19.08
C HIS A 182 3.74 -11.43 -20.37
N ILE A 183 2.94 -10.38 -20.22
CA ILE A 183 2.32 -9.62 -21.31
C ILE A 183 2.94 -8.23 -21.36
N LYS A 184 3.21 -7.75 -22.56
CA LYS A 184 3.87 -6.44 -22.81
C LYS A 184 2.90 -5.33 -23.18
N SER A 185 1.64 -5.66 -23.47
CA SER A 185 0.62 -4.72 -23.90
C SER A 185 -0.69 -4.93 -23.13
N LEU A 186 -1.30 -3.84 -22.66
CA LEU A 186 -2.64 -3.89 -22.07
C LEU A 186 -3.69 -4.39 -23.06
N ASP A 187 -3.54 -4.10 -24.36
CA ASP A 187 -4.47 -4.54 -25.39
C ASP A 187 -4.54 -6.07 -25.48
N GLU A 188 -3.43 -6.77 -25.18
CA GLU A 188 -3.44 -8.24 -25.11
C GLU A 188 -4.24 -8.73 -23.89
N ILE A 189 -4.14 -8.05 -22.74
CA ILE A 189 -4.96 -8.34 -21.55
C ILE A 189 -6.43 -8.13 -21.91
N TYR A 190 -6.77 -6.99 -22.47
CA TYR A 190 -8.16 -6.64 -22.80
C TYR A 190 -8.78 -7.64 -23.78
N SER A 191 -8.10 -7.94 -24.87
CA SER A 191 -8.65 -8.77 -25.94
C SER A 191 -8.72 -10.25 -25.63
N GLN A 192 -7.90 -10.77 -24.69
CA GLN A 192 -7.78 -12.22 -24.47
C GLN A 192 -8.39 -12.71 -23.18
N CYS A 193 -8.53 -11.87 -22.14
CA CYS A 193 -8.88 -12.33 -20.80
C CYS A 193 -10.39 -12.35 -20.57
N ASP A 194 -10.84 -13.37 -19.86
CA ASP A 194 -12.24 -13.56 -19.42
C ASP A 194 -12.50 -12.80 -18.10
N TYR A 195 -11.46 -12.65 -17.30
CA TYR A 195 -11.42 -11.89 -16.04
C TYR A 195 -10.25 -10.93 -16.09
N ILE A 196 -10.44 -9.72 -15.59
CA ILE A 196 -9.37 -8.70 -15.47
C ILE A 196 -9.41 -8.14 -14.06
N THR A 197 -8.27 -8.12 -13.37
CA THR A 197 -8.12 -7.54 -12.02
C THR A 197 -7.02 -6.50 -12.01
N ILE A 198 -7.26 -5.40 -11.27
CA ILE A 198 -6.41 -4.21 -11.28
C ILE A 198 -5.74 -4.06 -9.91
N HIS A 199 -4.41 -3.94 -9.92
CA HIS A 199 -3.57 -3.82 -8.73
C HIS A 199 -2.48 -2.76 -8.87
N VAL A 200 -2.81 -1.63 -9.51
CA VAL A 200 -1.90 -0.48 -9.68
C VAL A 200 -2.27 0.66 -8.74
N PRO A 201 -1.31 1.53 -8.37
CA PRO A 201 -1.61 2.75 -7.64
C PRO A 201 -2.41 3.74 -8.49
N LEU A 202 -3.18 4.61 -7.84
CA LEU A 202 -3.80 5.76 -8.49
C LEU A 202 -2.75 6.86 -8.68
N LEU A 203 -2.44 7.14 -9.93
CA LEU A 203 -1.54 8.20 -10.40
C LEU A 203 -2.24 8.95 -11.53
N ASP A 204 -1.74 10.10 -11.94
CA ASP A 204 -2.28 10.82 -13.10
C ASP A 204 -2.29 9.96 -14.38
N SER A 205 -1.29 9.07 -14.52
CA SER A 205 -1.17 8.15 -15.67
C SER A 205 -2.06 6.91 -15.58
N THR A 206 -2.62 6.59 -14.41
CA THR A 206 -3.49 5.42 -14.21
C THR A 206 -4.94 5.80 -13.90
N LYS A 207 -5.20 7.08 -13.65
CA LYS A 207 -6.56 7.59 -13.46
C LYS A 207 -7.40 7.27 -14.70
N GLU A 208 -8.57 6.67 -14.46
CA GLU A 208 -9.51 6.26 -15.53
C GLU A 208 -8.85 5.42 -16.64
N MET A 209 -7.85 4.60 -16.28
CA MET A 209 -7.19 3.73 -17.25
C MET A 209 -8.13 2.68 -17.84
N ILE A 210 -9.19 2.33 -17.12
CA ILE A 210 -10.29 1.52 -17.62
C ILE A 210 -11.40 2.49 -18.04
N ASN A 211 -11.22 3.08 -19.19
CA ASN A 211 -12.18 3.98 -19.85
C ASN A 211 -12.95 3.25 -20.97
N LYS A 212 -13.78 3.98 -21.69
CA LYS A 212 -14.57 3.43 -22.78
C LYS A 212 -13.71 2.72 -23.83
N GLU A 213 -12.56 3.30 -24.24
CA GLU A 213 -11.67 2.67 -25.24
C GLU A 213 -11.13 1.33 -24.75
N ALA A 214 -10.72 1.25 -23.47
CA ALA A 214 -10.25 0.01 -22.85
C ALA A 214 -11.38 -1.03 -22.77
N LEU A 215 -12.58 -0.62 -22.35
CA LEU A 215 -13.77 -1.49 -22.27
C LEU A 215 -14.18 -2.03 -23.64
N ASP A 216 -14.17 -1.19 -24.68
CA ASP A 216 -14.51 -1.60 -26.05
C ASP A 216 -13.54 -2.68 -26.60
N LYS A 217 -12.26 -2.67 -26.17
CA LYS A 217 -11.25 -3.68 -26.55
C LYS A 217 -11.41 -5.01 -25.78
N MET A 218 -12.13 -5.02 -24.67
CA MET A 218 -12.30 -6.23 -23.84
C MET A 218 -13.19 -7.26 -24.55
N LYS A 219 -13.12 -8.50 -24.07
CA LYS A 219 -14.02 -9.55 -24.52
C LYS A 219 -15.46 -9.26 -24.08
N ASP A 220 -16.43 -9.64 -24.91
CA ASP A 220 -17.82 -9.60 -24.52
C ASP A 220 -18.07 -10.56 -23.34
N GLY A 221 -18.76 -10.05 -22.33
CA GLY A 221 -19.02 -10.80 -21.10
C GLY A 221 -17.82 -10.89 -20.15
N VAL A 222 -16.83 -10.01 -20.25
CA VAL A 222 -15.68 -9.94 -19.32
C VAL A 222 -16.16 -9.66 -17.90
N VAL A 223 -15.42 -10.19 -16.92
CA VAL A 223 -15.57 -9.87 -15.49
C VAL A 223 -14.41 -8.96 -15.11
N LEU A 224 -14.74 -7.78 -14.58
CA LEU A 224 -13.77 -6.80 -14.11
C LEU A 224 -13.75 -6.74 -12.58
N LEU A 225 -12.55 -6.75 -11.99
CA LEU A 225 -12.34 -6.66 -10.54
C LEU A 225 -11.44 -5.48 -10.22
N ASN A 226 -11.85 -4.64 -9.27
CA ASN A 226 -11.07 -3.50 -8.81
C ASN A 226 -11.10 -3.39 -7.28
N PHE A 227 -10.02 -3.84 -6.67
CA PHE A 227 -9.75 -3.72 -5.25
C PHE A 227 -8.55 -2.80 -4.96
N ALA A 228 -8.16 -1.98 -5.94
CA ALA A 228 -7.03 -1.07 -5.82
C ALA A 228 -7.45 0.35 -5.46
N ARG A 229 -8.13 1.07 -6.37
CA ARG A 229 -8.67 2.44 -6.16
C ARG A 229 -9.87 2.66 -7.11
N ASP A 230 -10.87 3.37 -6.63
CA ASP A 230 -12.09 3.72 -7.37
C ASP A 230 -11.81 4.43 -8.69
N LEU A 231 -11.06 5.52 -8.66
CA LEU A 231 -10.76 6.37 -9.81
C LEU A 231 -9.88 5.73 -10.91
N LEU A 232 -9.56 4.45 -10.81
CA LEU A 232 -8.90 3.70 -11.90
C LEU A 232 -9.86 3.33 -13.02
N VAL A 233 -11.16 3.36 -12.76
CA VAL A 233 -12.23 3.00 -13.70
C VAL A 233 -13.09 4.22 -13.96
N ASP A 234 -13.38 4.48 -15.21
CA ASP A 234 -14.42 5.42 -15.66
C ASP A 234 -15.78 4.74 -15.39
N GLU A 235 -16.46 5.17 -14.33
CA GLU A 235 -17.69 4.52 -13.87
C GLU A 235 -18.86 4.75 -14.85
N ASP A 236 -18.94 5.89 -15.53
CA ASP A 236 -20.00 6.15 -16.51
C ASP A 236 -19.86 5.20 -17.71
N ALA A 237 -18.67 5.06 -18.25
CA ALA A 237 -18.37 4.11 -19.32
C ALA A 237 -18.58 2.64 -18.88
N LEU A 238 -18.29 2.34 -17.61
CA LEU A 238 -18.53 1.02 -17.02
C LEU A 238 -20.01 0.68 -16.97
N ILE A 239 -20.86 1.61 -16.50
CA ILE A 239 -22.33 1.43 -16.45
C ILE A 239 -22.90 1.14 -17.84
N GLU A 240 -22.52 1.94 -18.85
CA GLU A 240 -22.91 1.69 -20.24
C GLU A 240 -22.50 0.28 -20.71
N SER A 241 -21.31 -0.16 -20.33
CA SER A 241 -20.77 -1.47 -20.71
C SER A 241 -21.46 -2.64 -20.00
N LEU A 242 -21.91 -2.45 -18.75
CA LEU A 242 -22.73 -3.41 -18.01
C LEU A 242 -24.13 -3.52 -18.62
N ASP A 243 -24.77 -2.39 -18.95
CA ASP A 243 -26.11 -2.34 -19.53
C ASP A 243 -26.16 -2.97 -20.94
N SER A 244 -25.10 -2.80 -21.73
CA SER A 244 -24.98 -3.43 -23.04
C SER A 244 -24.58 -4.91 -22.99
N GLY A 245 -24.14 -5.42 -21.82
CA GLY A 245 -23.64 -6.78 -21.64
C GLY A 245 -22.20 -6.99 -22.09
N LYS A 246 -21.48 -5.93 -22.46
CA LYS A 246 -20.04 -5.96 -22.77
C LYS A 246 -19.26 -6.39 -21.55
N VAL A 247 -19.55 -5.82 -20.39
CA VAL A 247 -19.09 -6.27 -19.07
C VAL A 247 -20.19 -7.10 -18.43
N LYS A 248 -19.88 -8.34 -18.05
CA LYS A 248 -20.84 -9.25 -17.39
C LYS A 248 -21.04 -8.90 -15.92
N LYS A 249 -19.95 -8.63 -15.22
CA LYS A 249 -19.92 -8.30 -13.79
C LYS A 249 -18.76 -7.36 -13.50
N TYR A 250 -19.00 -6.41 -12.60
CA TYR A 250 -17.97 -5.63 -11.95
C TYR A 250 -17.95 -5.92 -10.46
N VAL A 251 -16.77 -6.16 -9.91
CA VAL A 251 -16.59 -6.42 -8.48
C VAL A 251 -15.62 -5.39 -7.92
N THR A 252 -16.04 -4.68 -6.90
CA THR A 252 -15.24 -3.61 -6.31
C THR A 252 -15.38 -3.54 -4.80
N ASP A 253 -14.44 -2.87 -4.16
CA ASP A 253 -14.41 -2.59 -2.73
C ASP A 253 -14.66 -1.10 -2.42
N PHE A 254 -15.07 -0.33 -3.44
CA PHE A 254 -15.27 1.12 -3.35
C PHE A 254 -16.74 1.46 -3.59
N ALA A 255 -17.50 1.55 -2.49
CA ALA A 255 -18.92 1.89 -2.55
C ALA A 255 -19.13 3.40 -2.77
N ASN A 256 -19.94 3.75 -3.76
CA ASN A 256 -20.42 5.09 -4.01
C ASN A 256 -21.84 5.05 -4.63
N HIS A 257 -22.42 6.19 -4.92
CA HIS A 257 -23.78 6.28 -5.46
C HIS A 257 -23.95 5.71 -6.86
N THR A 258 -22.89 5.68 -7.68
CA THR A 258 -22.94 5.20 -9.06
C THR A 258 -22.97 3.67 -9.08
N VAL A 259 -22.15 3.02 -8.27
CA VAL A 259 -21.99 1.55 -8.28
C VAL A 259 -22.93 0.82 -7.34
N ALA A 260 -23.39 1.47 -6.26
CA ALA A 260 -24.21 0.82 -5.24
C ALA A 260 -25.61 0.46 -5.78
N GLY A 261 -25.95 -0.83 -5.71
CA GLY A 261 -27.25 -1.36 -6.14
C GLY A 261 -27.44 -1.49 -7.65
N HIS A 262 -26.43 -1.17 -8.48
CA HIS A 262 -26.51 -1.40 -9.92
C HIS A 262 -26.48 -2.89 -10.25
N LYS A 263 -27.36 -3.31 -11.17
CA LYS A 263 -27.42 -4.70 -11.64
C LYS A 263 -26.11 -5.10 -12.34
N GLY A 264 -25.50 -6.18 -11.88
CA GLY A 264 -24.22 -6.64 -12.42
C GLY A 264 -23.01 -6.14 -11.64
N ILE A 265 -23.18 -5.29 -10.61
CA ILE A 265 -22.11 -4.87 -9.72
C ILE A 265 -22.21 -5.61 -8.38
N LEU A 266 -21.08 -6.10 -7.90
CA LEU A 266 -20.88 -6.60 -6.55
C LEU A 266 -19.95 -5.63 -5.84
N VAL A 267 -20.46 -4.91 -4.85
CA VAL A 267 -19.66 -3.93 -4.11
C VAL A 267 -19.62 -4.28 -2.63
N THR A 268 -18.42 -4.25 -2.05
CA THR A 268 -18.18 -4.45 -0.61
C THR A 268 -17.73 -3.13 0.05
N PRO A 269 -17.95 -2.94 1.37
CA PRO A 269 -17.64 -1.69 2.04
C PRO A 269 -16.16 -1.62 2.48
N HIS A 270 -15.23 -1.61 1.52
CA HIS A 270 -13.78 -1.49 1.69
C HIS A 270 -13.19 -2.54 2.67
N LEU A 271 -13.49 -3.81 2.40
CA LEU A 271 -13.11 -4.94 3.26
C LEU A 271 -11.72 -5.54 2.94
N GLY A 272 -11.04 -5.10 1.89
CA GLY A 272 -9.81 -5.73 1.39
C GLY A 272 -8.71 -5.91 2.45
N ALA A 273 -8.59 -4.96 3.39
CA ALA A 273 -7.62 -5.02 4.48
C ALA A 273 -8.27 -5.24 5.86
N SER A 274 -9.57 -5.52 5.91
CA SER A 274 -10.34 -5.62 7.16
C SER A 274 -10.33 -7.04 7.72
N THR A 275 -9.15 -7.56 8.01
CA THR A 275 -8.95 -8.84 8.71
C THR A 275 -8.01 -8.61 9.91
N GLU A 276 -8.14 -9.43 10.95
CA GLU A 276 -7.29 -9.37 12.13
C GLU A 276 -5.81 -9.49 11.77
N GLU A 277 -5.47 -10.43 10.89
CA GLU A 277 -4.10 -10.65 10.42
C GLU A 277 -3.56 -9.47 9.62
N SER A 278 -4.38 -8.81 8.81
CA SER A 278 -3.98 -7.62 8.07
C SER A 278 -3.64 -6.46 9.01
N GLU A 279 -4.45 -6.26 10.06
CA GLU A 279 -4.21 -5.24 11.09
C GLU A 279 -2.94 -5.54 11.88
N GLU A 280 -2.75 -6.80 12.32
CA GLU A 280 -1.56 -7.26 13.01
C GLU A 280 -0.29 -7.07 12.15
N ASN A 281 -0.32 -7.51 10.89
CA ASN A 281 0.82 -7.42 9.99
C ASN A 281 1.20 -5.96 9.71
N CYS A 282 0.21 -5.07 9.54
CA CYS A 282 0.45 -3.64 9.38
C CYS A 282 1.07 -3.04 10.66
N ALA A 283 0.58 -3.39 11.84
CA ALA A 283 1.12 -2.92 13.10
C ALA A 283 2.57 -3.40 13.31
N VAL A 284 2.86 -4.67 13.04
CA VAL A 284 4.20 -5.25 13.12
C VAL A 284 5.17 -4.55 12.18
N MET A 285 4.77 -4.29 10.93
CA MET A 285 5.62 -3.59 9.97
C MET A 285 5.87 -2.15 10.39
N ALA A 286 4.84 -1.41 10.78
CA ALA A 286 4.95 -0.02 11.22
C ALA A 286 5.89 0.14 12.42
N VAL A 287 5.78 -0.75 13.42
CA VAL A 287 6.66 -0.72 14.59
C VAL A 287 8.11 -1.05 14.22
N LYS A 288 8.35 -2.03 13.35
CA LYS A 288 9.70 -2.36 12.87
C LYS A 288 10.35 -1.18 12.12
N GLU A 289 9.59 -0.48 11.30
CA GLU A 289 10.06 0.71 10.58
C GLU A 289 10.39 1.86 11.52
N VAL A 290 9.53 2.11 12.53
CA VAL A 290 9.79 3.11 13.59
C VAL A 290 11.06 2.77 14.36
N ARG A 291 11.24 1.52 14.77
CA ARG A 291 12.42 1.06 15.50
C ARG A 291 13.69 1.24 14.69
N ASP A 292 13.72 0.71 13.46
CA ASP A 292 14.91 0.80 12.60
C ASP A 292 15.28 2.27 12.30
N PHE A 293 14.27 3.13 12.11
CA PHE A 293 14.51 4.55 11.95
C PHE A 293 15.05 5.21 13.22
N LEU A 294 14.46 4.98 14.39
CA LEU A 294 14.87 5.63 15.62
C LEU A 294 16.23 5.11 16.10
N GLU A 295 16.46 3.81 16.03
CA GLU A 295 17.67 3.14 16.54
C GLU A 295 18.86 3.25 15.57
N ASN A 296 18.62 3.15 14.25
CA ASN A 296 19.65 3.06 13.23
C ASN A 296 19.65 4.22 12.21
N GLY A 297 18.59 5.01 12.16
CA GLY A 297 18.42 6.06 11.14
C GLY A 297 17.98 5.54 9.78
N ASN A 298 17.78 4.24 9.61
CA ASN A 298 17.42 3.67 8.32
C ASN A 298 16.01 4.06 7.88
N ILE A 299 15.82 4.23 6.59
CA ILE A 299 14.52 4.51 5.97
C ILE A 299 14.20 3.41 4.96
N LYS A 300 13.10 2.67 5.20
CA LYS A 300 12.47 1.74 4.27
C LYS A 300 10.99 2.06 4.17
N ASN A 301 10.41 2.01 2.97
CA ASN A 301 8.98 2.27 2.71
C ASN A 301 8.49 3.67 3.13
N SER A 302 9.37 4.66 3.23
CA SER A 302 8.90 6.03 3.47
C SER A 302 8.23 6.61 2.23
N VAL A 303 7.12 7.34 2.46
CA VAL A 303 6.36 7.99 1.39
C VAL A 303 6.92 9.36 1.01
N ASN A 304 7.64 10.03 1.91
CA ASN A 304 8.16 11.39 1.69
C ASN A 304 9.68 11.49 1.59
N PHE A 305 10.44 10.51 2.07
CA PHE A 305 11.88 10.45 1.92
C PHE A 305 12.32 9.21 1.15
N PRO A 306 13.54 9.19 0.57
CA PRO A 306 14.06 8.03 -0.15
C PRO A 306 14.39 6.88 0.80
N ASN A 307 14.37 5.65 0.28
CA ASN A 307 14.98 4.52 0.99
C ASN A 307 16.48 4.78 1.16
N CYS A 308 16.96 4.70 2.40
CA CYS A 308 18.34 4.91 2.77
C CYS A 308 18.67 3.97 3.94
N ASP A 309 19.57 3.03 3.73
CA ASP A 309 19.88 1.97 4.69
C ASP A 309 21.40 1.80 4.77
N MET A 310 21.94 1.91 5.96
CA MET A 310 23.35 1.66 6.29
C MET A 310 23.47 0.52 7.32
N GLY A 311 22.41 -0.29 7.48
CA GLY A 311 22.36 -1.37 8.45
C GLY A 311 22.32 -0.89 9.90
N THR A 312 22.55 -1.84 10.83
CA THR A 312 22.62 -1.54 12.26
C THR A 312 23.75 -0.55 12.56
N CYS A 313 23.43 0.49 13.33
CA CYS A 313 24.41 1.51 13.70
C CYS A 313 25.45 0.96 14.70
N VAL A 314 26.61 0.63 14.19
CA VAL A 314 27.79 0.17 14.98
C VAL A 314 28.82 1.28 15.17
N ALA A 315 28.70 2.39 14.45
CA ALA A 315 29.60 3.55 14.55
C ALA A 315 29.57 4.19 15.93
N VAL A 316 30.60 4.93 16.28
CA VAL A 316 30.67 5.73 17.53
C VAL A 316 29.69 6.88 17.48
N GLY A 317 29.51 7.48 16.31
CA GLY A 317 28.51 8.52 16.05
C GLY A 317 27.83 8.29 14.71
N ARG A 318 26.51 8.41 14.65
CA ARG A 318 25.73 8.45 13.40
C ARG A 318 24.83 9.67 13.39
N ILE A 319 24.90 10.43 12.30
CA ILE A 319 24.04 11.60 12.07
C ILE A 319 23.10 11.31 10.90
N ALA A 320 21.84 11.68 11.07
CA ALA A 320 20.81 11.62 10.05
C ALA A 320 20.35 13.04 9.69
N ILE A 321 20.33 13.39 8.40
CA ILE A 321 19.99 14.71 7.89
C ILE A 321 18.86 14.60 6.87
N CYS A 322 17.70 15.18 7.20
CA CYS A 322 16.62 15.44 6.25
C CYS A 322 16.85 16.78 5.58
N HIS A 323 16.87 16.82 4.25
CA HIS A 323 17.16 18.05 3.53
C HIS A 323 16.49 18.12 2.14
N LYS A 324 16.47 19.30 1.53
CA LYS A 324 16.05 19.47 0.14
C LYS A 324 17.09 18.88 -0.81
N ASN A 325 16.61 18.33 -1.93
CA ASN A 325 17.47 17.81 -3.00
C ASN A 325 17.95 18.97 -3.90
N ILE A 326 18.85 19.78 -3.39
CA ILE A 326 19.44 20.93 -4.09
C ILE A 326 20.96 20.79 -4.20
N PRO A 327 21.62 21.50 -5.15
CA PRO A 327 23.06 21.39 -5.33
C PRO A 327 23.86 21.78 -4.08
N ASN A 328 25.07 21.20 -3.97
CA ASN A 328 26.09 21.54 -2.96
C ASN A 328 25.79 21.12 -1.50
N MET A 329 24.73 20.33 -1.23
CA MET A 329 24.41 19.91 0.15
C MET A 329 25.52 19.06 0.76
N ILE A 330 25.95 17.99 0.08
CA ILE A 330 26.98 17.06 0.57
C ILE A 330 28.31 17.80 0.83
N SER A 331 28.71 18.70 -0.05
CA SER A 331 29.92 19.50 0.10
C SER A 331 29.91 20.37 1.37
N GLN A 332 28.75 20.93 1.72
CA GLN A 332 28.58 21.70 2.94
C GLN A 332 28.67 20.81 4.18
N PHE A 333 28.02 19.63 4.18
CA PHE A 333 28.07 18.68 5.29
C PHE A 333 29.51 18.24 5.56
N THR A 334 30.22 17.79 4.53
CA THR A 334 31.60 17.30 4.66
C THR A 334 32.57 18.40 5.05
N LYS A 335 32.36 19.66 4.62
CA LYS A 335 33.17 20.80 5.01
C LYS A 335 33.06 21.11 6.50
N ILE A 336 31.83 21.12 7.06
CA ILE A 336 31.61 21.37 8.49
C ILE A 336 32.25 20.27 9.33
N LEU A 337 31.96 19.01 9.00
CA LEU A 337 32.50 17.86 9.74
C LEU A 337 34.05 17.80 9.65
N GLY A 338 34.61 18.10 8.48
CA GLY A 338 36.06 18.15 8.30
C GLY A 338 36.73 19.30 9.04
N ALA A 339 36.09 20.49 9.16
CA ALA A 339 36.57 21.62 9.94
C ALA A 339 36.67 21.31 11.45
N GLU A 340 35.74 20.47 11.96
CA GLU A 340 35.73 19.95 13.33
C GLU A 340 36.73 18.79 13.52
N GLY A 341 37.45 18.38 12.49
CA GLY A 341 38.40 17.25 12.56
C GLY A 341 37.71 15.87 12.66
N LEU A 342 36.43 15.80 12.34
CA LEU A 342 35.67 14.56 12.38
C LEU A 342 35.95 13.72 11.14
N ASN A 343 36.37 12.45 11.33
CA ASN A 343 36.52 11.52 10.24
C ASN A 343 35.19 10.81 9.92
N ILE A 344 34.83 10.82 8.62
CA ILE A 344 33.64 10.15 8.10
C ILE A 344 34.04 8.71 7.77
N ALA A 345 33.48 7.74 8.49
CA ALA A 345 33.74 6.31 8.27
C ALA A 345 32.90 5.77 7.10
N ASP A 346 31.63 6.20 7.00
CA ASP A 346 30.74 5.84 5.89
C ASP A 346 29.68 6.94 5.70
N MET A 347 29.15 7.06 4.48
CA MET A 347 28.11 8.02 4.18
C MET A 347 27.23 7.56 3.04
N THR A 348 25.94 7.67 3.22
CA THR A 348 24.96 7.41 2.17
C THR A 348 24.02 8.61 2.03
N ASN A 349 23.89 9.11 0.79
CA ASN A 349 22.91 10.11 0.42
C ASN A 349 21.98 9.56 -0.65
N LYS A 350 20.69 9.73 -0.46
CA LYS A 350 19.64 9.32 -1.41
C LYS A 350 18.67 10.47 -1.60
N SER A 351 18.03 10.54 -2.77
CA SER A 351 17.02 11.54 -3.07
C SER A 351 15.73 10.92 -3.63
N LYS A 352 14.60 11.58 -3.36
CA LYS A 352 13.27 11.25 -3.87
C LYS A 352 12.51 12.56 -4.13
N GLY A 353 12.42 12.94 -5.41
CA GLY A 353 11.81 14.21 -5.79
C GLY A 353 12.53 15.42 -5.19
N GLU A 354 11.81 16.26 -4.46
CA GLU A 354 12.31 17.48 -3.85
C GLU A 354 13.12 17.27 -2.57
N TYR A 355 13.09 16.06 -1.98
CA TYR A 355 13.72 15.78 -0.69
C TYR A 355 14.83 14.74 -0.83
N ALA A 356 15.79 14.85 0.06
CA ALA A 356 16.90 13.91 0.20
C ALA A 356 17.13 13.57 1.67
N TYR A 357 17.80 12.47 1.88
CA TYR A 357 18.17 12.01 3.20
C TYR A 357 19.61 11.53 3.19
N THR A 358 20.38 11.98 4.16
CA THR A 358 21.79 11.62 4.31
C THR A 358 22.03 10.96 5.67
N LEU A 359 22.67 9.80 5.66
CA LEU A 359 23.24 9.16 6.85
C LEU A 359 24.75 9.29 6.79
N ILE A 360 25.38 9.62 7.91
CA ILE A 360 26.82 9.79 8.05
C ILE A 360 27.29 9.07 9.31
N ASP A 361 28.17 8.09 9.15
CA ASP A 361 28.87 7.42 10.24
C ASP A 361 30.20 8.13 10.53
N LEU A 362 30.44 8.44 11.79
CA LEU A 362 31.59 9.15 12.27
C LEU A 362 32.42 8.24 13.19
N GLU A 363 33.75 8.40 13.18
CA GLU A 363 34.67 7.71 14.10
C GLU A 363 34.63 8.30 15.52
N SER A 364 34.04 9.48 15.70
CA SER A 364 33.84 10.14 16.98
C SER A 364 32.48 10.88 17.02
N ALA A 365 31.99 11.21 18.19
CA ALA A 365 30.74 11.95 18.34
C ALA A 365 30.89 13.38 17.82
N ALA A 366 29.87 13.88 17.11
CA ALA A 366 29.85 15.29 16.64
C ALA A 366 29.64 16.24 17.81
N SER A 367 30.34 17.39 17.74
CA SER A 367 30.12 18.47 18.70
C SER A 367 28.74 19.12 18.51
N ARG A 368 28.27 19.83 19.54
CA ARG A 368 27.02 20.58 19.46
C ARG A 368 27.12 21.69 18.42
N GLU A 369 28.27 22.31 18.32
CA GLU A 369 28.61 23.37 17.38
C GLU A 369 28.45 22.84 15.93
N ALA A 370 29.06 21.71 15.60
CA ALA A 370 28.92 21.09 14.28
C ALA A 370 27.47 20.76 13.94
N LEU A 371 26.69 20.24 14.92
CA LEU A 371 25.28 19.93 14.71
C LEU A 371 24.44 21.18 14.47
N ASP A 372 24.73 22.29 15.15
CA ASP A 372 24.02 23.53 14.99
C ASP A 372 24.39 24.22 13.65
N GLU A 373 25.65 24.11 13.22
CA GLU A 373 26.08 24.57 11.87
C GLU A 373 25.38 23.75 10.77
N LEU A 374 25.28 22.42 10.92
CA LEU A 374 24.55 21.57 9.97
C LEU A 374 23.07 21.94 9.87
N LYS A 375 22.42 22.24 10.99
CA LYS A 375 21.01 22.69 11.02
C LYS A 375 20.80 24.04 10.37
N ALA A 376 21.80 24.92 10.42
CA ALA A 376 21.74 26.26 9.86
C ALA A 376 21.88 26.31 8.33
N ILE A 377 22.25 25.19 7.69
CA ILE A 377 22.37 25.15 6.22
C ILE A 377 20.99 25.30 5.58
N GLU A 378 20.89 26.24 4.63
CA GLU A 378 19.67 26.42 3.86
C GLU A 378 19.27 25.13 3.14
N GLY A 379 18.01 24.71 3.32
CA GLY A 379 17.48 23.47 2.77
C GLY A 379 17.57 22.26 3.71
N VAL A 380 18.23 22.36 4.85
CA VAL A 380 18.17 21.34 5.89
C VAL A 380 16.88 21.51 6.68
N SER A 381 16.07 20.45 6.73
CA SER A 381 14.82 20.42 7.51
C SER A 381 15.05 19.91 8.93
N ARG A 382 15.93 18.93 9.09
CA ARG A 382 16.24 18.33 10.40
C ARG A 382 17.61 17.66 10.41
N VAL A 383 18.33 17.84 11.51
CA VAL A 383 19.53 17.07 11.86
C VAL A 383 19.24 16.27 13.13
N ARG A 384 19.54 15.00 13.11
CA ARG A 384 19.32 14.08 14.24
C ARG A 384 20.59 13.30 14.52
N VAL A 385 21.01 13.29 15.77
CA VAL A 385 21.98 12.31 16.26
C VAL A 385 21.25 11.02 16.50
N VAL A 386 21.70 9.95 15.83
CA VAL A 386 21.16 8.59 16.00
C VAL A 386 21.89 7.89 17.12
N LYS A 387 23.22 8.09 17.17
CA LYS A 387 24.09 7.52 18.19
C LYS A 387 25.28 8.42 18.44
#